data_5140f2b7849a79b2b5e10de8553a52d7
#
_entry.id   5140f2b7849a79b2b5e10de8553a52d7
#
_cell.length_a   1.000
_cell.length_b   1.000
_cell.length_c   1.000
_cell.angle_alpha   90.00
_cell.angle_beta   90.00
_cell.angle_gamma   90.00
#
_symmetry.space_group_name_H-M   'P 1'
#
loop_
_entity.id
_entity.type
_entity.pdbx_description
1 polymer ?
#
loop_
_entity_poly.entity_id
_entity_poly.type
_entity_poly.pdbx_seq_one_letter_code
_entity_poly.pdbx_strand_id
1 'polypeptide(L)'
;NQRETAVCWRRSTGLPLYNAVTWQCARAEELTRALSTPETEERVRAVTGLRLSPYFSAAKFAWLLKNADGPAGAAAEGDLCFGTVDAWLIYRLTGGAAFKTDVSNASRTQLLDLDSLDWSPEMLGLFGLERRMLPEVCESNSLFGYSDLDGLLPGPVPICGVLGDSQAALLGNGCLSRGGAKLTLGTGTSVMVNAGPARPGVSGGIVCSVGWKLNGRLCYVAEGNINHTGALIVWLRDKLRLIENSRDVGPIAAGLEDNGGVYLVPAFTGLGAPYWRGDVRAAILGLGIGSGREHVIRAAEEAVAYQIADVYGELTASCGPIPLIYADGGAKHDSFLMQFTADMLGCELAPSEVEELSALGAGCAAMLALGWTDEPGLAARRHLPGFRPAMEPARRERCYEGWKRAVKTLL
;
A
#
# COMPACT_ATOMS: atom_id res chain seq x y z
N ASN A 1 -2.37 -9.40 7.01
CA ASN A 1 -2.71 -8.32 7.97
C ASN A 1 -2.47 -6.94 7.37
N GLN A 2 -3.22 -5.93 7.85
CA GLN A 2 -2.95 -4.54 7.49
C GLN A 2 -1.57 -4.10 8.03
N ARG A 3 -0.83 -3.38 7.23
CA ARG A 3 0.51 -2.87 7.55
C ARG A 3 0.42 -1.62 8.44
N GLU A 4 1.54 -1.17 8.97
CA GLU A 4 1.77 0.12 9.65
C GLU A 4 0.97 0.36 10.93
N THR A 5 -0.07 -0.43 11.21
CA THR A 5 -0.85 -0.34 12.45
C THR A 5 0.02 -0.75 13.64
N ALA A 6 0.13 0.14 14.62
CA ALA A 6 0.98 -0.03 15.80
C ALA A 6 0.20 -0.65 16.95
N VAL A 7 0.71 -1.74 17.49
CA VAL A 7 0.17 -2.45 18.66
C VAL A 7 1.23 -2.45 19.75
N CYS A 8 0.83 -2.33 21.02
CA CYS A 8 1.70 -2.45 22.19
C CYS A 8 1.05 -3.32 23.25
N TRP A 9 1.87 -4.14 23.91
CA TRP A 9 1.40 -5.07 24.92
C TRP A 9 2.49 -5.36 25.95
N ARG A 10 2.08 -5.85 27.11
CA ARG A 10 2.98 -6.32 28.15
C ARG A 10 3.51 -7.72 27.77
N ARG A 11 4.83 -7.89 27.71
CA ARG A 11 5.48 -9.16 27.35
C ARG A 11 5.09 -10.29 28.30
N SER A 12 5.11 -10.04 29.62
CA SER A 12 4.85 -11.07 30.63
C SER A 12 3.42 -11.62 30.61
N THR A 13 2.45 -10.82 30.16
CA THR A 13 1.02 -11.18 30.25
C THR A 13 0.31 -11.26 28.88
N GLY A 14 0.91 -10.70 27.84
CA GLY A 14 0.27 -10.54 26.54
C GLY A 14 -0.92 -9.57 26.54
N LEU A 15 -1.14 -8.78 27.59
CA LEU A 15 -2.23 -7.83 27.66
C LEU A 15 -1.91 -6.54 26.89
N PRO A 16 -2.81 -6.04 26.04
CA PRO A 16 -2.64 -4.77 25.37
C PRO A 16 -2.55 -3.62 26.38
N LEU A 17 -1.63 -2.69 26.14
CA LEU A 17 -1.40 -1.52 26.98
C LEU A 17 -2.10 -0.26 26.46
N TYR A 18 -2.53 -0.30 25.22
CA TYR A 18 -3.26 0.78 24.55
C TYR A 18 -4.05 0.23 23.37
N ASN A 19 -5.06 0.99 22.89
CA ASN A 19 -5.74 0.66 21.64
C ASN A 19 -4.76 0.70 20.46
N ALA A 20 -4.91 -0.20 19.51
CA ALA A 20 -4.11 -0.20 18.30
C ALA A 20 -4.20 1.15 17.57
N VAL A 21 -3.05 1.73 17.25
CA VAL A 21 -2.98 2.99 16.49
C VAL A 21 -2.92 2.66 15.00
N THR A 22 -4.04 2.81 14.33
CA THR A 22 -4.22 2.40 12.93
C THR A 22 -3.33 3.19 11.98
N TRP A 23 -3.09 2.64 10.80
CA TRP A 23 -2.27 3.26 9.75
C TRP A 23 -2.80 4.66 9.33
N GLN A 24 -4.12 4.87 9.35
CA GLN A 24 -4.76 6.14 8.99
C GLN A 24 -4.60 7.24 10.06
N CYS A 25 -4.17 6.87 11.27
CA CYS A 25 -4.13 7.79 12.39
C CYS A 25 -2.95 8.75 12.30
N ALA A 26 -3.23 10.04 12.27
CA ALA A 26 -2.24 11.12 12.18
C ALA A 26 -1.74 11.65 13.53
N ARG A 27 -2.08 11.02 14.68
CA ARG A 27 -1.73 11.55 16.04
C ARG A 27 -0.24 11.77 16.29
N ALA A 28 0.62 11.09 15.52
CA ALA A 28 2.07 11.26 15.59
C ALA A 28 2.63 12.35 14.64
N GLU A 29 1.75 13.17 14.01
CA GLU A 29 2.16 14.18 13.03
C GLU A 29 3.10 15.24 13.62
N GLU A 30 2.81 15.74 14.83
CA GLU A 30 3.68 16.71 15.50
C GLU A 30 5.08 16.16 15.76
N LEU A 31 5.17 14.87 16.12
CA LEU A 31 6.45 14.20 16.33
C LEU A 31 7.24 14.12 15.02
N THR A 32 6.61 13.67 13.94
CA THR A 32 7.29 13.61 12.63
C THR A 32 7.67 14.99 12.12
N ARG A 33 6.84 16.02 12.32
CA ARG A 33 7.15 17.40 11.97
C ARG A 33 8.35 17.93 12.75
N ALA A 34 8.46 17.61 14.05
CA ALA A 34 9.58 18.02 14.88
C ALA A 34 10.91 17.33 14.47
N LEU A 35 10.85 16.13 13.87
CA LEU A 35 12.00 15.40 13.36
C LEU A 35 12.35 15.78 11.91
N SER A 36 11.47 16.47 11.19
CA SER A 36 11.62 16.75 9.77
C SER A 36 12.66 17.83 9.53
N THR A 37 13.82 17.41 9.06
CA THR A 37 14.85 18.24 8.43
C THR A 37 15.24 17.57 7.11
N PRO A 38 15.81 18.29 6.14
CA PRO A 38 16.27 17.69 4.89
C PRO A 38 17.20 16.47 5.12
N GLU A 39 18.11 16.58 6.08
CA GLU A 39 19.07 15.51 6.43
C GLU A 39 18.35 14.28 7.00
N THR A 40 17.41 14.50 7.93
CA THR A 40 16.63 13.41 8.54
C THR A 40 15.76 12.70 7.51
N GLU A 41 15.07 13.46 6.65
CA GLU A 41 14.21 12.89 5.61
C GLU A 41 15.01 12.07 4.60
N GLU A 42 16.17 12.58 4.16
CA GLU A 42 17.07 11.85 3.28
C GLU A 42 17.59 10.58 3.96
N ARG A 43 17.96 10.67 5.23
CA ARG A 43 18.51 9.55 5.99
C ARG A 43 17.47 8.45 6.23
N VAL A 44 16.25 8.81 6.65
CA VAL A 44 15.13 7.87 6.78
C VAL A 44 14.88 7.16 5.44
N ARG A 45 14.86 7.91 4.34
CA ARG A 45 14.67 7.35 3.01
C ARG A 45 15.82 6.44 2.59
N ALA A 46 17.05 6.84 2.85
CA ALA A 46 18.24 6.05 2.52
C ALA A 46 18.25 4.71 3.26
N VAL A 47 17.94 4.67 4.54
CA VAL A 47 17.95 3.45 5.36
C VAL A 47 16.72 2.59 5.08
N THR A 48 15.53 3.19 5.12
CA THR A 48 14.26 2.44 5.18
C THR A 48 13.51 2.35 3.84
N GLY A 49 13.91 3.12 2.83
CA GLY A 49 13.16 3.24 1.56
C GLY A 49 11.85 4.04 1.67
N LEU A 50 11.52 4.54 2.86
CA LEU A 50 10.27 5.22 3.19
C LEU A 50 10.49 6.72 3.42
N ARG A 51 9.43 7.51 3.31
CA ARG A 51 9.46 8.93 3.69
C ARG A 51 9.17 9.08 5.17
N LEU A 52 9.72 10.10 5.82
CA LEU A 52 9.33 10.44 7.19
C LEU A 52 7.85 10.86 7.22
N SER A 53 7.02 10.10 7.93
CA SER A 53 5.56 10.30 7.94
C SER A 53 4.92 9.62 9.16
N PRO A 54 3.86 10.19 9.74
CA PRO A 54 3.07 9.56 10.79
C PRO A 54 2.29 8.33 10.32
N TYR A 55 2.24 8.11 9.01
CA TYR A 55 1.62 6.93 8.41
C TYR A 55 2.27 5.62 8.89
N PHE A 56 3.58 5.60 9.04
CA PHE A 56 4.36 4.42 9.41
C PHE A 56 4.42 4.19 10.92
N SER A 57 4.82 2.97 11.35
CA SER A 57 4.69 2.53 12.75
C SER A 57 5.62 3.25 13.73
N ALA A 58 6.85 3.62 13.34
CA ALA A 58 7.86 4.15 14.24
C ALA A 58 7.39 5.39 15.02
N ALA A 59 6.81 6.36 14.31
CA ALA A 59 6.28 7.56 14.93
C ALA A 59 5.12 7.26 15.91
N LYS A 60 4.30 6.23 15.59
CA LYS A 60 3.20 5.79 16.47
C LYS A 60 3.74 5.11 17.75
N PHE A 61 4.79 4.29 17.63
CA PHE A 61 5.45 3.69 18.79
C PHE A 61 6.06 4.77 19.70
N ALA A 62 6.78 5.72 19.11
CA ALA A 62 7.34 6.85 19.86
C ALA A 62 6.24 7.71 20.53
N TRP A 63 5.11 7.92 19.82
CA TRP A 63 3.96 8.62 20.40
C TRP A 63 3.37 7.87 21.59
N LEU A 64 3.22 6.54 21.50
CA LEU A 64 2.71 5.69 22.58
C LEU A 64 3.61 5.75 23.82
N LEU A 65 4.94 5.70 23.64
CA LEU A 65 5.89 5.85 24.75
C LEU A 65 5.77 7.19 25.47
N LYS A 66 5.53 8.26 24.71
CA LYS A 66 5.49 9.63 25.25
C LYS A 66 4.16 10.01 25.89
N ASN A 67 3.03 9.47 25.37
CA ASN A 67 1.69 9.99 25.66
C ASN A 67 0.75 8.97 26.32
N ALA A 68 1.21 7.74 26.58
CA ALA A 68 0.40 6.71 27.21
C ALA A 68 1.13 6.10 28.41
N ASP A 69 0.54 6.15 29.59
CA ASP A 69 1.16 5.70 30.85
C ASP A 69 1.50 4.20 30.83
N GLY A 70 0.65 3.36 30.28
CA GLY A 70 0.87 1.92 30.23
C GLY A 70 2.14 1.51 29.49
N PRO A 71 2.36 1.94 28.24
CA PRO A 71 3.59 1.68 27.49
C PRO A 71 4.85 2.23 28.17
N ALA A 72 4.82 3.45 28.71
CA ALA A 72 5.96 4.06 29.39
C ALA A 72 6.37 3.26 30.64
N GLY A 73 5.40 2.85 31.47
CA GLY A 73 5.64 2.00 32.64
C GLY A 73 6.22 0.64 32.27
N ALA A 74 5.64 -0.05 31.33
CA ALA A 74 6.14 -1.34 30.87
C ALA A 74 7.53 -1.26 30.22
N ALA A 75 7.85 -0.15 29.53
CA ALA A 75 9.19 0.11 29.00
C ALA A 75 10.25 0.23 30.12
N ALA A 76 9.93 0.97 31.17
CA ALA A 76 10.81 1.12 32.35
C ALA A 76 11.06 -0.22 33.04
N GLU A 77 10.06 -1.11 33.07
CA GLU A 77 10.16 -2.46 33.62
C GLU A 77 10.87 -3.45 32.68
N GLY A 78 11.15 -3.08 31.44
CA GLY A 78 11.68 -3.99 30.40
C GLY A 78 10.65 -4.99 29.84
N ASP A 79 9.37 -4.76 30.08
CA ASP A 79 8.26 -5.68 29.81
C ASP A 79 7.35 -5.21 28.64
N LEU A 80 7.83 -4.23 27.84
CA LEU A 80 7.10 -3.70 26.69
C LEU A 80 7.42 -4.46 25.40
N CYS A 81 6.37 -4.81 24.67
CA CYS A 81 6.45 -5.21 23.28
C CYS A 81 5.73 -4.20 22.37
N PHE A 82 6.38 -3.82 21.27
CA PHE A 82 5.79 -3.16 20.12
C PHE A 82 5.78 -4.10 18.92
N GLY A 83 4.76 -4.02 18.11
CA GLY A 83 4.68 -4.75 16.85
C GLY A 83 3.60 -4.22 15.93
N THR A 84 3.65 -4.66 14.70
CA THR A 84 2.54 -4.60 13.76
C THR A 84 1.53 -5.70 14.08
N VAL A 85 0.40 -5.73 13.40
CA VAL A 85 -0.71 -6.66 13.70
C VAL A 85 -0.26 -8.14 13.62
N ASP A 86 0.61 -8.48 12.67
CA ASP A 86 1.17 -9.83 12.53
C ASP A 86 1.95 -10.27 13.78
N ALA A 87 2.84 -9.42 14.30
CA ALA A 87 3.62 -9.74 15.49
C ALA A 87 2.72 -9.96 16.72
N TRP A 88 1.66 -9.16 16.86
CA TRP A 88 0.65 -9.35 17.88
C TRP A 88 -0.13 -10.66 17.71
N LEU A 89 -0.57 -10.99 16.50
CA LEU A 89 -1.28 -12.24 16.20
C LEU A 89 -0.42 -13.47 16.47
N ILE A 90 0.84 -13.47 16.00
CA ILE A 90 1.81 -14.55 16.27
C ILE A 90 1.99 -14.74 17.77
N TYR A 91 2.22 -13.63 18.50
CA TYR A 91 2.40 -13.66 19.94
C TYR A 91 1.19 -14.27 20.65
N ARG A 92 -0.03 -13.86 20.28
CA ARG A 92 -1.27 -14.36 20.89
C ARG A 92 -1.55 -15.81 20.52
N LEU A 93 -1.41 -16.17 19.25
CA LEU A 93 -1.67 -17.52 18.76
C LEU A 93 -0.69 -18.57 19.29
N THR A 94 0.52 -18.14 19.66
CA THR A 94 1.55 -19.03 20.25
C THR A 94 1.57 -19.00 21.79
N GLY A 95 0.60 -18.35 22.43
CA GLY A 95 0.58 -18.22 23.88
C GLY A 95 1.77 -17.46 24.47
N GLY A 96 2.37 -16.54 23.69
CA GLY A 96 3.55 -15.76 24.08
C GLY A 96 4.90 -16.45 23.82
N ALA A 97 4.90 -17.66 23.24
CA ALA A 97 6.12 -18.41 22.96
C ALA A 97 6.97 -17.81 21.81
N ALA A 98 6.36 -17.04 20.90
CA ALA A 98 7.05 -16.42 19.78
C ALA A 98 6.76 -14.92 19.71
N PHE A 99 7.82 -14.12 19.64
CA PHE A 99 7.75 -12.68 19.38
C PHE A 99 8.50 -12.38 18.08
N LYS A 100 7.80 -12.55 16.96
CA LYS A 100 8.34 -12.52 15.61
C LYS A 100 7.46 -11.66 14.68
N THR A 101 8.07 -11.13 13.64
CA THR A 101 7.41 -10.46 12.50
C THR A 101 8.06 -10.92 11.20
N ASP A 102 7.37 -10.75 10.08
CA ASP A 102 8.01 -10.98 8.79
C ASP A 102 8.69 -9.72 8.26
N VAL A 103 9.63 -9.92 7.33
CA VAL A 103 10.41 -8.83 6.74
C VAL A 103 9.56 -7.84 5.95
N SER A 104 8.42 -8.26 5.36
CA SER A 104 7.53 -7.36 4.63
C SER A 104 6.82 -6.36 5.55
N ASN A 105 6.29 -6.83 6.69
CA ASN A 105 5.71 -5.98 7.72
C ASN A 105 6.77 -5.09 8.39
N ALA A 106 7.92 -5.66 8.76
CA ALA A 106 9.02 -4.93 9.36
C ALA A 106 9.49 -3.76 8.48
N SER A 107 9.57 -3.96 7.15
CA SER A 107 9.98 -2.92 6.20
C SER A 107 9.00 -1.74 6.10
N ARG A 108 7.80 -1.85 6.66
CA ARG A 108 6.79 -0.78 6.69
C ARG A 108 6.77 0.00 8.00
N THR A 109 7.72 -0.22 8.88
CA THR A 109 7.77 0.42 10.19
C THR A 109 8.55 1.72 10.24
N GLN A 110 9.41 2.02 9.28
CA GLN A 110 10.51 3.02 9.32
C GLN A 110 11.62 2.67 10.31
N LEU A 111 11.73 1.42 10.73
CA LEU A 111 12.77 0.96 11.66
C LEU A 111 13.70 -0.09 11.05
N LEU A 112 13.26 -0.77 9.96
CA LEU A 112 14.06 -1.76 9.26
C LEU A 112 15.08 -1.09 8.34
N ASP A 113 16.33 -1.51 8.42
CA ASP A 113 17.34 -1.24 7.42
C ASP A 113 17.15 -2.21 6.25
N LEU A 114 16.93 -1.66 5.04
CA LEU A 114 16.65 -2.47 3.84
C LEU A 114 17.86 -3.27 3.35
N ASP A 115 19.08 -2.92 3.73
CA ASP A 115 20.29 -3.59 3.29
C ASP A 115 20.64 -4.76 4.21
N SER A 116 20.55 -4.57 5.55
CA SER A 116 20.79 -5.63 6.54
C SER A 116 19.58 -6.52 6.80
N LEU A 117 18.37 -6.06 6.48
CA LEU A 117 17.09 -6.70 6.78
C LEU A 117 16.88 -6.95 8.29
N ASP A 118 17.42 -6.08 9.12
CA ASP A 118 17.18 -6.06 10.57
C ASP A 118 16.90 -4.61 11.04
N TRP A 119 16.52 -4.47 12.29
CA TRP A 119 16.22 -3.19 12.90
C TRP A 119 17.45 -2.27 12.92
N SER A 120 17.31 -1.08 12.33
CA SER A 120 18.37 -0.08 12.26
C SER A 120 18.61 0.58 13.60
N PRO A 121 19.82 0.48 14.20
CA PRO A 121 20.15 1.21 15.42
C PRO A 121 19.98 2.73 15.29
N GLU A 122 20.25 3.27 14.10
CA GLU A 122 20.08 4.68 13.79
C GLU A 122 18.62 5.11 13.84
N MET A 123 17.71 4.34 13.19
CA MET A 123 16.28 4.63 13.21
C MET A 123 15.68 4.42 14.60
N LEU A 124 16.13 3.41 15.32
CA LEU A 124 15.75 3.21 16.72
C LEU A 124 16.10 4.43 17.57
N GLY A 125 17.33 4.94 17.44
CA GLY A 125 17.79 6.15 18.13
C GLY A 125 16.98 7.38 17.75
N LEU A 126 16.66 7.56 16.46
CA LEU A 126 15.87 8.69 15.97
C LEU A 126 14.48 8.76 16.62
N PHE A 127 13.81 7.61 16.77
CA PHE A 127 12.47 7.52 17.36
C PHE A 127 12.46 7.23 18.87
N GLY A 128 13.63 7.12 19.53
CA GLY A 128 13.74 6.84 20.96
C GLY A 128 13.24 5.45 21.36
N LEU A 129 13.46 4.45 20.50
CA LEU A 129 13.04 3.06 20.70
C LEU A 129 14.23 2.15 20.98
N GLU A 130 13.98 1.06 21.68
CA GLU A 130 15.01 0.07 21.98
C GLU A 130 14.75 -1.25 21.24
N ARG A 131 15.83 -1.89 20.77
CA ARG A 131 15.75 -3.18 20.03
C ARG A 131 14.96 -4.26 20.77
N ARG A 132 15.05 -4.30 22.11
CA ARG A 132 14.35 -5.28 22.95
C ARG A 132 12.82 -5.16 22.92
N MET A 133 12.30 -3.99 22.53
CA MET A 133 10.86 -3.74 22.42
C MET A 133 10.25 -4.31 21.12
N LEU A 134 11.10 -4.71 20.17
CA LEU A 134 10.69 -5.13 18.83
C LEU A 134 10.86 -6.62 18.61
N PRO A 135 10.04 -7.24 17.74
CA PRO A 135 10.10 -8.67 17.43
C PRO A 135 11.38 -9.06 16.67
N GLU A 136 11.65 -10.35 16.62
CA GLU A 136 12.60 -10.93 15.68
C GLU A 136 12.07 -10.79 14.26
N VAL A 137 12.91 -10.35 13.32
CA VAL A 137 12.56 -10.25 11.89
C VAL A 137 12.87 -11.58 11.21
N CYS A 138 11.88 -12.18 10.56
CA CYS A 138 11.98 -13.48 9.91
C CYS A 138 11.67 -13.40 8.41
N GLU A 139 12.07 -14.41 7.64
CA GLU A 139 11.59 -14.60 6.27
C GLU A 139 10.06 -14.84 6.28
N SER A 140 9.38 -14.43 5.24
CA SER A 140 7.90 -14.46 5.17
C SER A 140 7.31 -15.87 5.21
N ASN A 141 8.09 -16.89 4.86
CA ASN A 141 7.72 -18.30 4.97
C ASN A 141 8.49 -19.07 6.05
N SER A 142 9.00 -18.39 7.07
CA SER A 142 9.62 -19.03 8.24
C SER A 142 8.59 -19.73 9.11
N LEU A 143 9.07 -20.61 9.98
CA LEU A 143 8.25 -21.11 11.09
C LEU A 143 8.18 -20.04 12.20
N PHE A 144 7.01 -19.42 12.34
CA PHE A 144 6.77 -18.41 13.37
C PHE A 144 6.37 -19.02 14.71
N GLY A 145 5.83 -20.23 14.71
CA GLY A 145 5.42 -20.97 15.90
C GLY A 145 4.32 -21.97 15.58
N TYR A 146 3.68 -22.48 16.62
CA TYR A 146 2.58 -23.43 16.52
C TYR A 146 1.38 -22.91 17.29
N SER A 147 0.16 -23.24 16.81
CA SER A 147 -1.09 -22.92 17.49
C SER A 147 -2.13 -24.01 17.26
N ASP A 148 -2.90 -24.30 18.28
CA ASP A 148 -4.12 -25.11 18.18
C ASP A 148 -5.38 -24.24 18.19
N LEU A 149 -5.23 -22.89 18.08
CA LEU A 149 -6.30 -21.90 18.16
C LEU A 149 -7.12 -22.04 19.46
N ASP A 150 -6.42 -22.08 20.59
CA ASP A 150 -7.02 -22.27 21.93
C ASP A 150 -7.88 -23.55 22.02
N GLY A 151 -7.41 -24.65 21.44
CA GLY A 151 -8.06 -25.96 21.46
C GLY A 151 -9.16 -26.15 20.41
N LEU A 152 -9.35 -25.21 19.49
CA LEU A 152 -10.29 -25.38 18.37
C LEU A 152 -9.81 -26.41 17.34
N LEU A 153 -8.50 -26.62 17.23
CA LEU A 153 -7.92 -27.62 16.35
C LEU A 153 -7.59 -28.90 17.13
N PRO A 154 -7.59 -30.08 16.48
CA PRO A 154 -7.24 -31.35 17.11
C PRO A 154 -5.81 -31.41 17.65
N GLY A 155 -4.96 -30.50 17.25
CA GLY A 155 -3.58 -30.36 17.69
C GLY A 155 -2.92 -29.14 17.07
N PRO A 156 -1.70 -28.78 17.53
CA PRO A 156 -1.02 -27.57 17.07
C PRO A 156 -0.60 -27.68 15.62
N VAL A 157 -0.91 -26.66 14.83
CA VAL A 157 -0.49 -26.49 13.43
C VAL A 157 0.59 -25.40 13.30
N PRO A 158 1.51 -25.47 12.33
CA PRO A 158 2.53 -24.48 12.16
C PRO A 158 1.96 -23.17 11.60
N ILE A 159 2.45 -22.05 12.11
CA ILE A 159 2.26 -20.71 11.54
C ILE A 159 3.49 -20.44 10.68
N CYS A 160 3.35 -20.47 9.34
CA CYS A 160 4.49 -20.41 8.43
C CYS A 160 4.27 -19.57 7.16
N GLY A 161 3.28 -18.70 7.15
CA GLY A 161 3.03 -17.76 6.05
C GLY A 161 2.57 -16.41 6.62
N VAL A 162 3.47 -15.43 6.68
CA VAL A 162 3.19 -14.09 7.22
C VAL A 162 3.64 -13.04 6.23
N LEU A 163 2.72 -12.15 5.83
CA LEU A 163 2.99 -11.02 4.93
C LEU A 163 2.07 -9.85 5.25
N GLY A 164 2.52 -8.65 4.92
CA GLY A 164 1.63 -7.50 4.80
C GLY A 164 0.59 -7.72 3.69
N ASP A 165 -0.61 -7.18 3.85
CA ASP A 165 -1.76 -7.41 2.97
C ASP A 165 -1.47 -7.12 1.48
N SER A 166 -0.86 -5.97 1.18
CA SER A 166 -0.54 -5.59 -0.19
C SER A 166 0.57 -6.46 -0.81
N GLN A 167 1.60 -6.84 -0.04
CA GLN A 167 2.63 -7.78 -0.47
C GLN A 167 2.04 -9.17 -0.69
N ALA A 168 1.17 -9.62 0.22
CA ALA A 168 0.46 -10.87 0.06
C ALA A 168 -0.42 -10.87 -1.20
N ALA A 169 -1.15 -9.78 -1.48
CA ALA A 169 -1.94 -9.65 -2.69
C ALA A 169 -1.09 -9.68 -3.97
N LEU A 170 0.10 -9.06 -3.95
CA LEU A 170 1.05 -9.14 -5.06
C LEU A 170 1.52 -10.58 -5.31
N LEU A 171 1.89 -11.30 -4.23
CA LEU A 171 2.23 -12.73 -4.29
C LEU A 171 1.03 -13.55 -4.74
N GLY A 172 -0.16 -13.25 -4.19
CA GLY A 172 -1.44 -13.85 -4.53
C GLY A 172 -1.80 -13.73 -6.01
N ASN A 173 -1.43 -12.66 -6.68
CA ASN A 173 -1.56 -12.50 -8.13
C ASN A 173 -0.50 -13.24 -8.96
N GLY A 174 0.45 -13.95 -8.33
CA GLY A 174 1.53 -14.65 -9.03
C GLY A 174 2.61 -13.71 -9.57
N CYS A 175 2.74 -12.50 -9.04
CA CYS A 175 3.75 -11.50 -9.45
C CYS A 175 5.14 -11.84 -8.89
N LEU A 176 5.64 -13.05 -9.14
CA LEU A 176 6.90 -13.56 -8.59
C LEU A 176 8.15 -13.03 -9.29
N SER A 177 8.00 -12.54 -10.52
CA SER A 177 9.10 -12.03 -11.33
C SER A 177 9.15 -10.51 -11.31
N ARG A 178 10.34 -9.95 -11.50
CA ARG A 178 10.55 -8.51 -11.69
C ARG A 178 9.62 -7.96 -12.79
N GLY A 179 8.98 -6.84 -12.51
CA GLY A 179 7.98 -6.19 -13.40
C GLY A 179 6.55 -6.71 -13.19
N GLY A 180 6.35 -7.80 -12.43
CA GLY A 180 5.02 -8.22 -11.99
C GLY A 180 4.39 -7.13 -11.13
N ALA A 181 3.17 -6.71 -11.45
CA ALA A 181 2.54 -5.55 -10.83
C ALA A 181 1.08 -5.80 -10.47
N LYS A 182 0.62 -5.12 -9.43
CA LYS A 182 -0.78 -5.07 -9.05
C LYS A 182 -1.28 -3.63 -8.90
N LEU A 183 -2.57 -3.45 -9.14
CA LEU A 183 -3.34 -2.23 -8.95
C LEU A 183 -4.54 -2.54 -8.06
N THR A 184 -4.55 -2.03 -6.84
CA THR A 184 -5.70 -2.20 -5.94
C THR A 184 -6.59 -0.95 -5.99
N LEU A 185 -7.81 -1.10 -6.50
CA LEU A 185 -8.80 -0.05 -6.67
C LEU A 185 -9.83 -0.08 -5.53
N GLY A 186 -9.48 0.58 -4.41
CA GLY A 186 -10.31 0.69 -3.20
C GLY A 186 -10.79 2.12 -2.92
N THR A 187 -10.92 2.48 -1.65
CA THR A 187 -11.18 3.86 -1.22
C THR A 187 -10.08 4.82 -1.72
N GLY A 188 -8.84 4.40 -1.60
CA GLY A 188 -7.68 4.91 -2.33
C GLY A 188 -7.17 3.83 -3.28
N THR A 189 -6.09 4.12 -4.01
CA THR A 189 -5.46 3.17 -4.92
C THR A 189 -4.00 2.97 -4.54
N SER A 190 -3.54 1.72 -4.62
CA SER A 190 -2.12 1.35 -4.50
C SER A 190 -1.67 0.68 -5.78
N VAL A 191 -0.57 1.17 -6.35
CA VAL A 191 0.14 0.49 -7.44
C VAL A 191 1.44 -0.06 -6.86
N MET A 192 1.63 -1.36 -6.93
CA MET A 192 2.82 -2.05 -6.40
C MET A 192 3.46 -2.92 -7.46
N VAL A 193 4.78 -2.85 -7.57
CA VAL A 193 5.58 -3.56 -8.56
C VAL A 193 6.66 -4.38 -7.86
N ASN A 194 6.82 -5.63 -8.26
CA ASN A 194 7.99 -6.44 -7.93
C ASN A 194 9.23 -5.86 -8.62
N ALA A 195 10.12 -5.27 -7.83
CA ALA A 195 11.36 -4.66 -8.33
C ALA A 195 12.51 -5.68 -8.47
N GLY A 196 12.30 -6.92 -8.02
CA GLY A 196 13.32 -7.97 -8.04
C GLY A 196 14.20 -7.98 -6.79
N PRO A 197 15.34 -8.69 -6.84
CA PRO A 197 16.20 -8.90 -5.68
C PRO A 197 17.10 -7.70 -5.34
N ALA A 198 17.24 -6.75 -6.24
CA ALA A 198 18.02 -5.53 -6.01
C ALA A 198 17.10 -4.37 -5.63
N ARG A 199 17.52 -3.60 -4.62
CA ARG A 199 16.81 -2.40 -4.18
C ARG A 199 16.72 -1.39 -5.33
N PRO A 200 15.50 -0.97 -5.75
CA PRO A 200 15.34 0.03 -6.80
C PRO A 200 15.71 1.43 -6.28
N GLY A 201 16.28 2.25 -7.15
CA GLY A 201 16.42 3.69 -6.92
C GLY A 201 15.07 4.36 -7.14
N VAL A 202 14.32 4.65 -6.07
CA VAL A 202 13.00 5.28 -6.18
C VAL A 202 13.07 6.80 -6.05
N SER A 203 12.25 7.49 -6.84
CA SER A 203 12.10 8.95 -6.89
C SER A 203 10.62 9.34 -6.91
N GLY A 204 10.29 10.59 -7.11
CA GLY A 204 8.93 11.06 -7.40
C GLY A 204 7.87 10.69 -6.35
N GLY A 205 8.28 10.41 -5.10
CA GLY A 205 7.35 10.05 -4.04
C GLY A 205 6.94 8.58 -4.01
N ILE A 206 7.53 7.74 -4.85
CA ILE A 206 7.45 6.28 -4.74
C ILE A 206 8.26 5.84 -3.52
N VAL A 207 7.77 4.82 -2.82
CA VAL A 207 8.47 4.19 -1.70
C VAL A 207 8.97 2.80 -2.08
N CYS A 208 10.11 2.42 -1.49
CA CYS A 208 10.65 1.08 -1.59
C CYS A 208 10.44 0.35 -0.26
N SER A 209 10.07 -0.91 -0.32
CA SER A 209 10.00 -1.79 0.85
C SER A 209 10.30 -3.23 0.44
N VAL A 210 10.34 -4.15 1.40
CA VAL A 210 10.47 -5.56 1.08
C VAL A 210 9.11 -6.12 0.67
N GLY A 211 9.06 -6.80 -0.47
CA GLY A 211 7.89 -7.56 -0.91
C GLY A 211 7.74 -8.83 -0.08
N TRP A 212 8.79 -9.63 -0.04
CA TRP A 212 8.94 -10.85 0.73
C TRP A 212 10.39 -11.32 0.76
N LYS A 213 10.68 -12.22 1.67
CA LYS A 213 11.84 -13.11 1.57
C LYS A 213 11.32 -14.53 1.73
N LEU A 214 11.47 -15.35 0.68
CA LEU A 214 10.93 -16.71 0.59
C LEU A 214 12.07 -17.67 0.25
N ASN A 215 12.33 -18.67 1.10
CA ASN A 215 13.42 -19.65 0.91
C ASN A 215 14.77 -18.99 0.56
N GLY A 216 15.12 -17.92 1.29
CA GLY A 216 16.35 -17.15 1.08
C GLY A 216 16.31 -16.15 -0.09
N ARG A 217 15.27 -16.17 -0.92
CA ARG A 217 15.13 -15.26 -2.07
C ARG A 217 14.42 -13.97 -1.66
N LEU A 218 15.14 -12.88 -1.76
CA LEU A 218 14.64 -11.54 -1.46
C LEU A 218 13.94 -10.92 -2.67
N CYS A 219 12.82 -10.26 -2.41
CA CYS A 219 12.12 -9.42 -3.36
C CYS A 219 11.88 -8.05 -2.75
N TYR A 220 12.32 -6.99 -3.42
CA TYR A 220 11.91 -5.62 -3.13
C TYR A 220 10.68 -5.25 -3.95
N VAL A 221 9.89 -4.32 -3.42
CA VAL A 221 8.76 -3.71 -4.14
C VAL A 221 8.88 -2.20 -4.15
N ALA A 222 8.42 -1.62 -5.25
CA ALA A 222 8.17 -0.19 -5.36
C ALA A 222 6.66 0.05 -5.31
N GLU A 223 6.22 1.04 -4.53
CA GLU A 223 4.80 1.32 -4.30
C GLU A 223 4.52 2.82 -4.38
N GLY A 224 3.44 3.17 -5.09
CA GLY A 224 2.85 4.50 -5.06
C GLY A 224 1.39 4.43 -4.65
N ASN A 225 0.96 5.38 -3.80
CA ASN A 225 -0.39 5.43 -3.25
C ASN A 225 -1.12 6.70 -3.69
N ILE A 226 -2.40 6.54 -4.01
CA ILE A 226 -3.34 7.61 -4.39
C ILE A 226 -4.44 7.64 -3.35
N ASN A 227 -4.67 8.81 -2.75
CA ASN A 227 -5.52 8.92 -1.56
C ASN A 227 -7.02 8.82 -1.88
N HIS A 228 -7.45 9.36 -3.02
CA HIS A 228 -8.87 9.57 -3.33
C HIS A 228 -9.22 8.99 -4.70
N THR A 229 -9.69 7.75 -4.73
CA THR A 229 -10.23 7.07 -5.91
C THR A 229 -11.68 6.66 -5.66
N GLY A 230 -11.96 5.56 -5.00
CA GLY A 230 -13.32 5.23 -4.58
C GLY A 230 -13.95 6.30 -3.68
N ALA A 231 -13.14 6.98 -2.84
CA ALA A 231 -13.61 8.11 -2.03
C ALA A 231 -14.12 9.28 -2.89
N LEU A 232 -13.53 9.53 -4.07
CA LEU A 232 -13.99 10.53 -5.03
C LEU A 232 -15.40 10.19 -5.53
N ILE A 233 -15.65 8.93 -5.87
CA ILE A 233 -16.96 8.48 -6.34
C ILE A 233 -18.02 8.59 -5.24
N VAL A 234 -17.66 8.22 -4.02
CA VAL A 234 -18.54 8.42 -2.85
C VAL A 234 -18.85 9.90 -2.64
N TRP A 235 -17.88 10.80 -2.85
CA TRP A 235 -18.07 12.24 -2.75
C TRP A 235 -19.04 12.77 -3.84
N LEU A 236 -18.93 12.30 -5.09
CA LEU A 236 -19.89 12.63 -6.16
C LEU A 236 -21.32 12.22 -5.79
N ARG A 237 -21.49 11.05 -5.16
CA ARG A 237 -22.79 10.54 -4.72
C ARG A 237 -23.33 11.28 -3.51
N ASP A 238 -22.58 11.34 -2.43
CA ASP A 238 -23.09 11.75 -1.11
C ASP A 238 -23.07 13.26 -0.89
N LYS A 239 -22.13 13.96 -1.51
CA LYS A 239 -21.95 15.41 -1.33
C LYS A 239 -22.50 16.21 -2.50
N LEU A 240 -22.12 15.89 -3.72
CA LEU A 240 -22.59 16.58 -4.90
C LEU A 240 -23.94 16.07 -5.42
N ARG A 241 -24.31 14.83 -5.07
CA ARG A 241 -25.56 14.17 -5.52
C ARG A 241 -25.69 14.12 -7.04
N LEU A 242 -24.58 13.94 -7.73
CA LEU A 242 -24.54 13.83 -9.18
C LEU A 242 -24.89 12.42 -9.68
N ILE A 243 -24.80 11.41 -8.83
CA ILE A 243 -25.14 10.02 -9.08
C ILE A 243 -25.95 9.44 -7.92
N GLU A 244 -26.77 8.45 -8.16
CA GLU A 244 -27.50 7.71 -7.12
C GLU A 244 -26.68 6.51 -6.61
N ASN A 245 -26.05 5.76 -7.52
CA ASN A 245 -25.21 4.62 -7.22
C ASN A 245 -23.79 4.80 -7.78
N SER A 246 -22.80 4.30 -7.07
CA SER A 246 -21.41 4.32 -7.56
C SER A 246 -21.22 3.54 -8.86
N ARG A 247 -22.09 2.57 -9.15
CA ARG A 247 -22.08 1.78 -10.39
C ARG A 247 -22.55 2.54 -11.63
N ASP A 248 -23.17 3.70 -11.45
CA ASP A 248 -23.69 4.52 -12.56
C ASP A 248 -22.58 5.32 -13.25
N VAL A 249 -21.43 5.50 -12.57
CA VAL A 249 -20.35 6.40 -13.02
C VAL A 249 -19.76 5.95 -14.35
N GLY A 250 -19.33 4.69 -14.45
CA GLY A 250 -18.75 4.15 -15.68
C GLY A 250 -19.69 4.24 -16.89
N PRO A 251 -20.96 3.78 -16.81
CA PRO A 251 -21.94 3.95 -17.90
C PRO A 251 -22.16 5.40 -18.31
N ILE A 252 -22.26 6.34 -17.37
CA ILE A 252 -22.40 7.78 -17.66
C ILE A 252 -21.14 8.30 -18.35
N ALA A 253 -19.96 7.99 -17.85
CA ALA A 253 -18.70 8.39 -18.45
C ALA A 253 -18.53 7.84 -19.88
N ALA A 254 -18.90 6.57 -20.10
CA ALA A 254 -18.87 5.94 -21.43
C ALA A 254 -19.85 6.56 -22.44
N GLY A 255 -20.91 7.19 -21.97
CA GLY A 255 -21.92 7.85 -22.81
C GLY A 255 -21.44 9.14 -23.50
N LEU A 256 -20.30 9.70 -23.10
CA LEU A 256 -19.68 10.87 -23.71
C LEU A 256 -18.52 10.45 -24.62
N GLU A 257 -18.22 11.22 -25.64
CA GLU A 257 -17.05 11.01 -26.51
C GLU A 257 -15.76 11.38 -25.76
N ASP A 258 -15.75 12.51 -25.04
CA ASP A 258 -14.64 13.00 -24.20
C ASP A 258 -15.16 13.77 -23.00
N ASN A 259 -14.27 14.35 -22.20
CA ASN A 259 -14.61 15.14 -21.01
C ASN A 259 -15.01 16.60 -21.30
N GLY A 260 -15.10 17.01 -22.56
CA GLY A 260 -15.41 18.38 -22.95
C GLY A 260 -14.40 19.43 -22.47
N GLY A 261 -13.16 19.02 -22.18
CA GLY A 261 -12.12 19.89 -21.61
C GLY A 261 -12.23 20.07 -20.07
N VAL A 262 -13.15 19.38 -19.41
CA VAL A 262 -13.35 19.43 -17.96
C VAL A 262 -12.38 18.47 -17.28
N TYR A 263 -11.60 18.96 -16.32
CA TYR A 263 -10.68 18.17 -15.48
C TYR A 263 -11.02 18.35 -14.01
N LEU A 264 -11.09 17.24 -13.27
CA LEU A 264 -11.25 17.25 -11.83
C LEU A 264 -9.94 16.80 -11.18
N VAL A 265 -9.34 17.64 -10.33
CA VAL A 265 -8.15 17.29 -9.54
C VAL A 265 -8.60 17.01 -8.10
N PRO A 266 -8.58 15.74 -7.63
CA PRO A 266 -9.20 15.35 -6.37
C PRO A 266 -8.26 15.53 -5.15
N ALA A 267 -7.70 16.73 -4.99
CA ALA A 267 -6.78 17.07 -3.92
C ALA A 267 -7.51 17.41 -2.60
N PHE A 268 -8.48 16.59 -2.15
CA PHE A 268 -9.29 16.89 -0.95
C PHE A 268 -8.45 17.03 0.32
N THR A 269 -7.39 16.26 0.44
CA THR A 269 -6.39 16.32 1.54
C THR A 269 -4.98 16.60 0.99
N GLY A 270 -4.90 17.34 -0.12
CA GLY A 270 -3.68 17.50 -0.89
C GLY A 270 -3.48 16.40 -1.93
N LEU A 271 -2.42 16.55 -2.72
CA LEU A 271 -1.98 15.55 -3.71
C LEU A 271 -0.94 14.62 -3.07
N GLY A 272 -1.12 13.32 -3.25
CA GLY A 272 -0.15 12.28 -2.89
C GLY A 272 0.97 12.15 -3.92
N ALA A 273 1.47 10.93 -4.11
CA ALA A 273 2.46 10.63 -5.13
C ALA A 273 1.97 11.02 -6.54
N PRO A 274 2.85 11.57 -7.40
CA PRO A 274 4.23 11.92 -7.16
C PRO A 274 4.43 13.36 -6.59
N TYR A 275 3.38 14.15 -6.44
CA TYR A 275 3.44 15.59 -6.19
C TYR A 275 3.73 15.97 -4.73
N TRP A 276 3.15 15.24 -3.76
CA TRP A 276 3.32 15.44 -2.32
C TRP A 276 3.06 16.88 -1.85
N ARG A 277 1.95 17.46 -2.30
CA ARG A 277 1.51 18.81 -1.95
C ARG A 277 0.29 18.77 -1.03
N GLY A 278 0.50 18.91 0.26
CA GLY A 278 -0.57 18.94 1.27
C GLY A 278 -1.36 20.24 1.35
N ASP A 279 -0.83 21.30 0.76
CA ASP A 279 -1.38 22.66 0.79
C ASP A 279 -2.41 22.94 -0.32
N VAL A 280 -2.44 22.13 -1.39
CA VAL A 280 -3.40 22.27 -2.48
C VAL A 280 -4.78 21.68 -2.12
N ARG A 281 -5.81 22.15 -2.80
CA ARG A 281 -7.19 21.66 -2.61
C ARG A 281 -7.79 21.21 -3.93
N ALA A 282 -8.83 20.35 -3.83
CA ALA A 282 -9.54 19.84 -4.98
C ALA A 282 -10.14 20.95 -5.84
N ALA A 283 -10.12 20.77 -7.16
CA ALA A 283 -10.66 21.72 -8.11
C ALA A 283 -11.31 21.01 -9.32
N ILE A 284 -12.31 21.69 -9.89
CA ILE A 284 -12.88 21.35 -11.21
C ILE A 284 -12.52 22.50 -12.15
N LEU A 285 -11.87 22.20 -13.24
CA LEU A 285 -11.32 23.15 -14.20
C LEU A 285 -11.91 22.92 -15.59
N GLY A 286 -11.95 23.94 -16.44
CA GLY A 286 -12.35 23.82 -17.83
C GLY A 286 -13.86 23.80 -18.06
N LEU A 287 -14.70 24.18 -17.07
CA LEU A 287 -16.14 24.28 -17.25
C LEU A 287 -16.51 25.38 -18.25
N GLY A 288 -17.36 25.05 -19.22
CA GLY A 288 -17.99 25.96 -20.15
C GLY A 288 -19.51 25.91 -20.04
N ILE A 289 -20.22 26.76 -20.80
CA ILE A 289 -21.70 26.82 -20.77
C ILE A 289 -22.35 25.49 -21.22
N GLY A 290 -21.67 24.69 -22.02
CA GLY A 290 -22.13 23.36 -22.47
C GLY A 290 -21.75 22.23 -21.52
N SER A 291 -21.00 22.48 -20.45
CA SER A 291 -20.59 21.41 -19.53
C SER A 291 -21.77 21.04 -18.62
N GLY A 292 -22.22 19.79 -18.70
CA GLY A 292 -23.24 19.21 -17.81
C GLY A 292 -22.62 18.35 -16.70
N ARG A 293 -23.49 17.77 -15.87
CA ARG A 293 -23.09 16.86 -14.78
C ARG A 293 -22.30 15.67 -15.29
N GLU A 294 -22.63 15.18 -16.49
CA GLU A 294 -21.99 14.01 -17.11
C GLU A 294 -20.51 14.27 -17.38
N HIS A 295 -20.15 15.50 -17.76
CA HIS A 295 -18.76 15.92 -17.96
C HIS A 295 -17.98 15.93 -16.63
N VAL A 296 -18.61 16.35 -15.51
CA VAL A 296 -17.98 16.30 -14.17
C VAL A 296 -17.78 14.88 -13.70
N ILE A 297 -18.78 14.00 -13.94
CA ILE A 297 -18.70 12.59 -13.60
C ILE A 297 -17.57 11.91 -14.39
N ARG A 298 -17.50 12.14 -15.70
CA ARG A 298 -16.45 11.60 -16.55
C ARG A 298 -15.07 12.14 -16.14
N ALA A 299 -14.94 13.43 -15.87
CA ALA A 299 -13.68 14.03 -15.41
C ALA A 299 -13.21 13.42 -14.09
N ALA A 300 -14.12 12.99 -13.22
CA ALA A 300 -13.78 12.30 -11.98
C ALA A 300 -13.24 10.87 -12.23
N GLU A 301 -13.87 10.11 -13.13
CA GLU A 301 -13.36 8.78 -13.52
C GLU A 301 -11.99 8.89 -14.20
N GLU A 302 -11.87 9.80 -15.17
CA GLU A 302 -10.60 10.02 -15.85
C GLU A 302 -9.50 10.49 -14.88
N ALA A 303 -9.84 11.28 -13.84
CA ALA A 303 -8.89 11.72 -12.82
C ALA A 303 -8.26 10.56 -12.03
N VAL A 304 -9.02 9.47 -11.80
CA VAL A 304 -8.48 8.25 -11.19
C VAL A 304 -7.40 7.65 -12.09
N ALA A 305 -7.70 7.49 -13.37
CA ALA A 305 -6.75 6.91 -14.33
C ALA A 305 -5.51 7.80 -14.54
N TYR A 306 -5.67 9.13 -14.58
CA TYR A 306 -4.54 10.05 -14.70
C TYR A 306 -3.60 10.00 -13.49
N GLN A 307 -4.15 9.95 -12.26
CA GLN A 307 -3.31 9.78 -11.06
C GLN A 307 -2.58 8.43 -11.07
N ILE A 308 -3.23 7.37 -11.54
CA ILE A 308 -2.57 6.07 -11.73
C ILE A 308 -1.44 6.19 -12.76
N ALA A 309 -1.65 6.94 -13.85
CA ALA A 309 -0.62 7.17 -14.87
C ALA A 309 0.57 7.99 -14.33
N ASP A 310 0.33 8.98 -13.48
CA ASP A 310 1.39 9.73 -12.78
C ASP A 310 2.29 8.78 -11.96
N VAL A 311 1.67 7.93 -11.14
CA VAL A 311 2.38 6.93 -10.31
C VAL A 311 3.08 5.87 -11.17
N TYR A 312 2.42 5.40 -12.24
CA TYR A 312 2.96 4.39 -13.16
C TYR A 312 4.22 4.90 -13.87
N GLY A 313 4.24 6.17 -14.28
CA GLY A 313 5.41 6.80 -14.88
C GLY A 313 6.64 6.73 -13.97
N GLU A 314 6.49 7.06 -12.70
CA GLU A 314 7.56 6.97 -11.69
C GLU A 314 7.98 5.51 -11.43
N LEU A 315 7.02 4.57 -11.39
CA LEU A 315 7.31 3.15 -11.20
C LEU A 315 8.08 2.57 -12.38
N THR A 316 7.70 2.89 -13.61
CA THR A 316 8.41 2.42 -14.82
C THR A 316 9.80 3.03 -14.93
N ALA A 317 9.99 4.29 -14.52
CA ALA A 317 11.30 4.92 -14.45
C ALA A 317 12.22 4.23 -13.44
N SER A 318 11.67 3.77 -12.30
CA SER A 318 12.43 3.13 -11.22
C SER A 318 12.66 1.63 -11.43
N CYS A 319 11.67 0.90 -11.94
CA CYS A 319 11.67 -0.57 -12.00
C CYS A 319 11.84 -1.14 -13.41
N GLY A 320 11.72 -0.30 -14.45
CA GLY A 320 11.68 -0.71 -15.85
C GLY A 320 10.27 -1.00 -16.36
N PRO A 321 10.12 -1.57 -17.56
CA PRO A 321 8.82 -1.78 -18.20
C PRO A 321 7.87 -2.66 -17.38
N ILE A 322 6.61 -2.27 -17.33
CA ILE A 322 5.51 -3.01 -16.68
C ILE A 322 4.44 -3.30 -17.76
N PRO A 323 4.51 -4.44 -18.43
CA PRO A 323 3.63 -4.71 -19.58
C PRO A 323 2.21 -5.15 -19.19
N LEU A 324 2.04 -5.63 -17.97
CA LEU A 324 0.79 -6.17 -17.45
C LEU A 324 0.65 -5.82 -15.97
N ILE A 325 -0.54 -5.35 -15.59
CA ILE A 325 -0.90 -5.08 -14.20
C ILE A 325 -2.16 -5.88 -13.85
N TYR A 326 -2.11 -6.59 -12.74
CA TYR A 326 -3.29 -7.28 -12.18
C TYR A 326 -4.08 -6.32 -11.31
N ALA A 327 -5.36 -6.10 -11.66
CA ALA A 327 -6.25 -5.21 -10.94
C ALA A 327 -7.15 -5.97 -9.96
N ASP A 328 -7.23 -5.47 -8.74
CA ASP A 328 -8.13 -5.95 -7.71
C ASP A 328 -8.91 -4.78 -7.06
N GLY A 329 -9.79 -5.10 -6.11
CA GLY A 329 -10.66 -4.13 -5.46
C GLY A 329 -12.00 -3.93 -6.17
N GLY A 330 -12.87 -3.14 -5.56
CA GLY A 330 -14.27 -3.01 -6.03
C GLY A 330 -14.44 -2.38 -7.41
N ALA A 331 -13.58 -1.42 -7.75
CA ALA A 331 -13.69 -0.70 -9.02
C ALA A 331 -13.11 -1.47 -10.23
N LYS A 332 -12.51 -2.66 -10.03
CA LYS A 332 -12.10 -3.55 -11.15
C LYS A 332 -13.26 -3.96 -12.08
N HIS A 333 -14.50 -3.82 -11.61
CA HIS A 333 -15.70 -4.13 -12.37
C HIS A 333 -16.21 -2.97 -13.23
N ASP A 334 -15.63 -1.78 -13.09
CA ASP A 334 -15.95 -0.63 -13.94
C ASP A 334 -15.17 -0.71 -15.24
N SER A 335 -15.88 -1.10 -16.32
CA SER A 335 -15.26 -1.32 -17.62
C SER A 335 -14.72 -0.04 -18.25
N PHE A 336 -15.35 1.13 -17.99
CA PHE A 336 -14.84 2.41 -18.48
C PHE A 336 -13.52 2.76 -17.80
N LEU A 337 -13.50 2.73 -16.47
CA LEU A 337 -12.29 3.03 -15.70
C LEU A 337 -11.13 2.11 -16.09
N MET A 338 -11.41 0.81 -16.19
CA MET A 338 -10.39 -0.19 -16.53
C MET A 338 -9.83 0.02 -17.93
N GLN A 339 -10.70 0.26 -18.94
CA GLN A 339 -10.25 0.50 -20.30
C GLN A 339 -9.50 1.82 -20.41
N PHE A 340 -10.05 2.90 -19.84
CA PHE A 340 -9.40 4.22 -19.87
C PHE A 340 -8.06 4.22 -19.15
N THR A 341 -7.94 3.47 -18.03
CA THR A 341 -6.67 3.28 -17.33
C THR A 341 -5.67 2.51 -18.21
N ALA A 342 -6.07 1.40 -18.82
CA ALA A 342 -5.20 0.65 -19.75
C ALA A 342 -4.70 1.55 -20.89
N ASP A 343 -5.60 2.37 -21.45
CA ASP A 343 -5.28 3.34 -22.49
C ASP A 343 -4.25 4.38 -22.02
N MET A 344 -4.46 4.96 -20.84
CA MET A 344 -3.54 5.97 -20.29
C MET A 344 -2.16 5.40 -19.95
N LEU A 345 -2.10 4.19 -19.41
CA LEU A 345 -0.85 3.52 -19.06
C LEU A 345 -0.12 2.97 -20.32
N GLY A 346 -0.85 2.66 -21.38
CA GLY A 346 -0.31 1.94 -22.53
C GLY A 346 0.10 0.51 -22.19
N CYS A 347 -0.51 -0.10 -21.17
CA CYS A 347 -0.26 -1.48 -20.75
C CYS A 347 -1.57 -2.24 -20.52
N GLU A 348 -1.51 -3.58 -20.53
CA GLU A 348 -2.67 -4.43 -20.27
C GLU A 348 -3.03 -4.42 -18.77
N LEU A 349 -4.33 -4.29 -18.46
CA LEU A 349 -4.89 -4.47 -17.13
C LEU A 349 -5.72 -5.74 -17.08
N ALA A 350 -5.35 -6.71 -16.25
CA ALA A 350 -6.07 -7.97 -16.08
C ALA A 350 -6.81 -7.97 -14.73
N PRO A 351 -8.15 -8.00 -14.70
CA PRO A 351 -8.89 -8.14 -13.45
C PRO A 351 -8.58 -9.49 -12.79
N SER A 352 -8.31 -9.48 -11.49
CA SER A 352 -8.14 -10.72 -10.74
C SER A 352 -9.48 -11.44 -10.54
N GLU A 353 -9.51 -12.77 -10.75
CA GLU A 353 -10.67 -13.60 -10.45
C GLU A 353 -10.88 -13.80 -8.93
N VAL A 354 -9.79 -13.72 -8.16
CA VAL A 354 -9.80 -13.97 -6.73
C VAL A 354 -10.11 -12.68 -5.98
N GLU A 355 -11.06 -12.72 -5.05
CA GLU A 355 -11.43 -11.57 -4.23
C GLU A 355 -10.45 -11.37 -3.07
N GLU A 356 -10.10 -12.45 -2.35
CA GLU A 356 -9.25 -12.41 -1.16
C GLU A 356 -7.78 -12.74 -1.48
N LEU A 357 -7.16 -11.93 -2.34
CA LEU A 357 -5.77 -12.11 -2.77
C LEU A 357 -4.76 -12.07 -1.63
N SER A 358 -5.01 -11.27 -0.61
CA SER A 358 -4.11 -11.19 0.55
C SER A 358 -4.10 -12.50 1.34
N ALA A 359 -5.26 -13.12 1.54
CA ALA A 359 -5.37 -14.43 2.19
C ALA A 359 -4.70 -15.50 1.34
N LEU A 360 -4.93 -15.46 0.02
CA LEU A 360 -4.31 -16.38 -0.92
C LEU A 360 -2.79 -16.28 -0.92
N GLY A 361 -2.23 -15.06 -0.92
CA GLY A 361 -0.79 -14.86 -0.89
C GLY A 361 -0.14 -15.37 0.40
N ALA A 362 -0.76 -15.12 1.55
CA ALA A 362 -0.31 -15.69 2.83
C ALA A 362 -0.35 -17.21 2.81
N GLY A 363 -1.43 -17.80 2.26
CA GLY A 363 -1.55 -19.25 2.04
C GLY A 363 -0.47 -19.79 1.11
N CYS A 364 -0.11 -19.06 0.05
CA CYS A 364 0.98 -19.42 -0.84
C CYS A 364 2.33 -19.48 -0.13
N ALA A 365 2.64 -18.49 0.71
CA ALA A 365 3.87 -18.50 1.51
C ALA A 365 3.90 -19.70 2.46
N ALA A 366 2.76 -20.04 3.08
CA ALA A 366 2.65 -21.23 3.93
C ALA A 366 2.81 -22.54 3.16
N MET A 367 2.19 -22.64 1.98
CA MET A 367 2.35 -23.83 1.12
C MET A 367 3.79 -24.03 0.66
N LEU A 368 4.51 -22.93 0.34
CA LEU A 368 5.95 -22.99 0.04
C LEU A 368 6.76 -23.47 1.23
N ALA A 369 6.47 -22.96 2.44
CA ALA A 369 7.15 -23.38 3.66
C ALA A 369 6.97 -24.86 3.97
N LEU A 370 5.79 -25.41 3.67
CA LEU A 370 5.44 -26.82 3.89
C LEU A 370 5.85 -27.74 2.74
N GLY A 371 6.42 -27.20 1.66
CA GLY A 371 6.79 -27.99 0.47
C GLY A 371 5.59 -28.54 -0.30
N TRP A 372 4.40 -27.97 -0.15
CA TRP A 372 3.18 -28.38 -0.86
C TRP A 372 3.11 -27.83 -2.28
N THR A 373 3.89 -26.83 -2.58
CA THR A 373 4.02 -26.21 -3.91
C THR A 373 5.43 -25.63 -4.09
N ASP A 374 5.74 -25.24 -5.32
CA ASP A 374 6.95 -24.50 -5.70
C ASP A 374 6.55 -23.14 -6.32
N GLU A 375 7.53 -22.28 -6.60
CA GLU A 375 7.28 -20.99 -7.21
C GLU A 375 6.61 -21.06 -8.60
N PRO A 376 7.02 -21.97 -9.52
CA PRO A 376 6.32 -22.18 -10.79
C PRO A 376 4.84 -22.54 -10.62
N GLY A 377 4.50 -23.38 -9.63
CA GLY A 377 3.12 -23.70 -9.30
C GLY A 377 2.30 -22.50 -8.83
N LEU A 378 2.94 -21.55 -8.13
CA LEU A 378 2.30 -20.30 -7.73
C LEU A 378 2.09 -19.33 -8.89
N ALA A 379 3.02 -19.27 -9.84
CA ALA A 379 2.95 -18.39 -11.00
C ALA A 379 1.90 -18.82 -12.05
N ALA A 380 1.51 -20.09 -12.07
CA ALA A 380 0.60 -20.69 -13.05
C ALA A 380 -0.88 -20.35 -12.78
N ARG A 381 -1.21 -19.07 -12.51
CA ARG A 381 -2.59 -18.66 -12.21
C ARG A 381 -3.35 -18.23 -13.45
N ARG A 382 -4.67 -18.48 -13.43
CA ARG A 382 -5.58 -17.98 -14.46
C ARG A 382 -5.97 -16.55 -14.12
N HIS A 383 -6.02 -15.72 -15.15
CA HIS A 383 -6.52 -14.34 -15.06
C HIS A 383 -7.66 -14.19 -16.06
N LEU A 384 -8.60 -13.31 -15.75
CA LEU A 384 -9.63 -12.90 -16.67
C LEU A 384 -9.01 -12.21 -17.90
N PRO A 385 -9.68 -12.21 -19.07
CA PRO A 385 -9.23 -11.42 -20.20
C PRO A 385 -9.00 -9.97 -19.81
N GLY A 386 -7.83 -9.44 -20.13
CA GLY A 386 -7.43 -8.08 -19.76
C GLY A 386 -8.00 -7.02 -20.69
N PHE A 387 -8.00 -5.79 -20.20
CA PHE A 387 -8.24 -4.57 -20.98
C PHE A 387 -6.92 -4.18 -21.64
N ARG A 388 -6.89 -4.16 -22.96
CA ARG A 388 -5.71 -3.78 -23.74
C ARG A 388 -5.83 -2.33 -24.21
N PRO A 389 -4.69 -1.59 -24.28
CA PRO A 389 -4.70 -0.24 -24.83
C PRO A 389 -5.31 -0.21 -26.23
N ALA A 390 -6.33 0.62 -26.41
CA ALA A 390 -7.04 0.79 -27.67
C ALA A 390 -7.07 2.24 -28.15
N MET A 391 -6.72 3.21 -27.27
CA MET A 391 -6.70 4.63 -27.59
C MET A 391 -5.50 4.98 -28.47
N GLU A 392 -5.76 5.79 -29.50
CA GLU A 392 -4.73 6.38 -30.35
C GLU A 392 -3.67 7.13 -29.50
N PRO A 393 -2.36 6.91 -29.73
CA PRO A 393 -1.30 7.53 -28.94
C PRO A 393 -1.40 9.06 -28.86
N ALA A 394 -1.73 9.73 -29.96
CA ALA A 394 -1.91 11.18 -29.99
C ALA A 394 -3.10 11.66 -29.15
N ARG A 395 -4.18 10.87 -29.05
CA ARG A 395 -5.31 11.17 -28.16
C ARG A 395 -4.92 11.00 -26.70
N ARG A 396 -4.23 9.91 -26.37
CA ARG A 396 -3.69 9.65 -25.02
C ARG A 396 -2.83 10.80 -24.54
N GLU A 397 -1.89 11.25 -25.37
CA GLU A 397 -0.99 12.36 -25.04
C GLU A 397 -1.76 13.65 -24.80
N ARG A 398 -2.72 14.02 -25.67
CA ARG A 398 -3.57 15.21 -25.45
C ARG A 398 -4.35 15.16 -24.14
N CYS A 399 -4.95 14.03 -23.81
CA CYS A 399 -5.70 13.85 -22.56
C CYS A 399 -4.78 14.02 -21.36
N TYR A 400 -3.62 13.38 -21.38
CA TYR A 400 -2.66 13.43 -20.27
C TYR A 400 -2.01 14.82 -20.13
N GLU A 401 -1.71 15.51 -21.23
CA GLU A 401 -1.24 16.90 -21.19
C GLU A 401 -2.29 17.85 -20.62
N GLY A 402 -3.57 17.62 -20.92
CA GLY A 402 -4.68 18.34 -20.27
C GLY A 402 -4.71 18.16 -18.78
N TRP A 403 -4.57 16.92 -18.31
CA TRP A 403 -4.43 16.60 -16.89
C TRP A 403 -3.23 17.32 -16.24
N LYS A 404 -2.03 17.21 -16.82
CA LYS A 404 -0.83 17.88 -16.30
C LYS A 404 -1.00 19.39 -16.19
N ARG A 405 -1.66 20.02 -17.18
CA ARG A 405 -1.99 21.47 -17.09
C ARG A 405 -2.94 21.76 -15.96
N ALA A 406 -3.99 20.95 -15.76
CA ALA A 406 -4.94 21.11 -14.67
C ALA A 406 -4.25 21.00 -13.28
N VAL A 407 -3.41 20.01 -13.09
CA VAL A 407 -2.61 19.84 -11.87
C VAL A 407 -1.66 21.02 -11.67
N LYS A 408 -0.95 21.45 -12.71
CA LYS A 408 0.00 22.58 -12.66
C LYS A 408 -0.66 23.89 -12.23
N THR A 409 -1.96 24.07 -12.52
CA THR A 409 -2.71 25.27 -12.11
C THR A 409 -2.85 25.35 -10.58
N LEU A 410 -2.73 24.21 -9.88
CA LEU A 410 -2.88 24.13 -8.43
C LEU A 410 -1.54 24.12 -7.68
N LEU A 411 -0.43 23.76 -8.37
CA LEU A 411 0.91 23.68 -7.77
C LEU A 411 1.60 25.03 -7.72
#